data_179931c3e1f41a2a28d49a63ed74a92b
#
_entry.id   179931c3e1f41a2a28d49a63ed74a92b
#
_cell.length_a   1.000
_cell.length_b   1.000
_cell.length_c   1.000
_cell.angle_alpha   90.00
_cell.angle_beta   90.00
_cell.angle_gamma   90.00
#
_symmetry.space_group_name_H-M   'P 1'
#
loop_
_entity.id
_entity.type
_entity.pdbx_description
1 polymer ?
#
loop_
_entity_poly.entity_id
_entity_poly.type
_entity_poly.pdbx_seq_one_letter_code
_entity_poly.pdbx_strand_id
1 'polypeptide(L)'
;MSKRTIFLIVTIFYSLTAVAQENKSLQDTFLEAEFFFMNEDYSDALNYYLQLYEKLPDNANLAHRIGVCYLNIQGKKNLSIDYLETASKNMSAKHKEGTITQVNSPYDALYDLSKAYRINFMFDKAKEALVKFSGTLLPDDRENQDFIKHEIETCEMAKEIIAKPVLYTETNMGEVFNDDKPNFNPIISADGKSFACMVSLKFYDAIMFNRLVDGKWSGQINITPELQSDGDFYISCLSANGNMLLLSRDDNYNSDIYSSNFDGKTWSKTMKLNKNINTKYWESHGFISPDGDMLVFASDRPGGFGGLDLYVSKKVKGDWGPAINLGPEINTQFNEDRPFLVNKGKTLFFSSQGHKSIGGYDLFRSDKESNGLWSQPGNLGYPINTPDDNIFFMPANDGNTGYYSVFKESEGFGKEDIYKITFK
;
A
#
# COMPACT_ATOMS: atom_id res chain seq x y z
N MET A 1 -37.96 -0.07 -57.51
CA MET A 1 -37.06 0.66 -56.59
C MET A 1 -35.97 1.30 -57.43
N SER A 2 -35.79 2.60 -57.30
CA SER A 2 -34.78 3.33 -58.15
C SER A 2 -33.37 3.00 -57.66
N LYS A 3 -32.39 2.98 -58.62
CA LYS A 3 -30.96 2.75 -58.29
C LYS A 3 -30.44 3.68 -57.17
N ARG A 4 -31.02 4.88 -56.99
CA ARG A 4 -30.69 5.82 -55.92
C ARG A 4 -31.12 5.33 -54.54
N THR A 5 -32.23 4.59 -54.40
CA THR A 5 -32.75 4.08 -53.12
C THR A 5 -31.89 2.90 -52.61
N ILE A 6 -31.38 2.07 -53.54
CA ILE A 6 -30.47 0.96 -53.21
C ILE A 6 -29.10 1.49 -52.76
N PHE A 7 -28.58 2.56 -53.38
CA PHE A 7 -27.30 3.16 -52.98
C PHE A 7 -27.38 3.80 -51.56
N LEU A 8 -28.50 4.42 -51.23
CA LEU A 8 -28.69 5.03 -49.91
C LEU A 8 -28.83 3.96 -48.81
N ILE A 9 -29.51 2.85 -49.06
CA ILE A 9 -29.65 1.74 -48.11
C ILE A 9 -28.31 1.04 -47.90
N VAL A 10 -27.49 0.82 -48.92
CA VAL A 10 -26.18 0.20 -48.82
C VAL A 10 -25.22 1.13 -48.07
N THR A 11 -25.25 2.44 -48.28
CA THR A 11 -24.39 3.41 -47.57
C THR A 11 -24.74 3.49 -46.08
N ILE A 12 -26.03 3.45 -45.74
CA ILE A 12 -26.51 3.42 -44.35
C ILE A 12 -26.11 2.10 -43.66
N PHE A 13 -26.18 0.96 -44.35
CA PHE A 13 -25.79 -0.33 -43.81
C PHE A 13 -24.25 -0.41 -43.56
N TYR A 14 -23.43 0.13 -44.48
CA TYR A 14 -22.00 0.20 -44.32
C TYR A 14 -21.57 1.14 -43.17
N SER A 15 -22.25 2.28 -43.00
CA SER A 15 -21.99 3.18 -41.90
C SER A 15 -22.35 2.58 -40.52
N LEU A 16 -23.46 1.85 -40.44
CA LEU A 16 -23.90 1.16 -39.23
C LEU A 16 -22.97 0.00 -38.86
N THR A 17 -22.48 -0.77 -39.85
CA THR A 17 -21.50 -1.86 -39.58
C THR A 17 -20.14 -1.32 -39.17
N ALA A 18 -19.67 -0.24 -39.78
CA ALA A 18 -18.39 0.40 -39.39
C ALA A 18 -18.45 0.96 -37.98
N VAL A 19 -19.51 1.66 -37.58
CA VAL A 19 -19.72 2.16 -36.21
C VAL A 19 -19.85 1.02 -35.22
N ALA A 20 -20.55 -0.08 -35.57
CA ALA A 20 -20.64 -1.24 -34.67
C ALA A 20 -19.31 -1.96 -34.50
N GLN A 21 -18.48 -2.03 -35.54
CA GLN A 21 -17.15 -2.64 -35.49
C GLN A 21 -16.13 -1.76 -34.73
N GLU A 22 -16.23 -0.44 -34.86
CA GLU A 22 -15.41 0.52 -34.09
C GLU A 22 -15.76 0.44 -32.60
N ASN A 23 -17.05 0.43 -32.25
CA ASN A 23 -17.50 0.27 -30.86
C ASN A 23 -17.07 -1.06 -30.25
N LYS A 24 -17.05 -2.16 -31.03
CA LYS A 24 -16.53 -3.44 -30.55
C LYS A 24 -15.04 -3.37 -30.26
N SER A 25 -14.28 -2.73 -31.14
CA SER A 25 -12.84 -2.51 -30.92
C SER A 25 -12.54 -1.63 -29.71
N LEU A 26 -13.35 -0.58 -29.44
CA LEU A 26 -13.18 0.27 -28.25
C LEU A 26 -13.53 -0.51 -26.97
N GLN A 27 -14.58 -1.34 -26.98
CA GLN A 27 -14.93 -2.19 -25.86
C GLN A 27 -13.82 -3.22 -25.56
N ASP A 28 -13.24 -3.84 -26.58
CA ASP A 28 -12.15 -4.82 -26.39
C ASP A 28 -10.92 -4.13 -25.77
N THR A 29 -10.54 -2.94 -26.26
CA THR A 29 -9.44 -2.14 -25.67
C THR A 29 -9.73 -1.74 -24.23
N PHE A 30 -11.00 -1.41 -23.91
CA PHE A 30 -11.41 -1.09 -22.56
C PHE A 30 -11.31 -2.29 -21.62
N LEU A 31 -11.73 -3.48 -22.07
CA LEU A 31 -11.61 -4.71 -21.27
C LEU A 31 -10.15 -5.10 -21.01
N GLU A 32 -9.26 -4.86 -21.97
CA GLU A 32 -7.82 -5.03 -21.78
C GLU A 32 -7.27 -4.07 -20.71
N ALA A 33 -7.68 -2.80 -20.77
CA ALA A 33 -7.33 -1.81 -19.75
C ALA A 33 -7.84 -2.21 -18.34
N GLU A 34 -9.11 -2.66 -18.24
CA GLU A 34 -9.70 -3.13 -16.98
C GLU A 34 -8.97 -4.37 -16.45
N PHE A 35 -8.51 -5.28 -17.31
CA PHE A 35 -7.72 -6.44 -16.91
C PHE A 35 -6.43 -6.01 -16.19
N PHE A 36 -5.65 -5.10 -16.77
CA PHE A 36 -4.44 -4.58 -16.13
C PHE A 36 -4.78 -3.77 -14.86
N PHE A 37 -5.83 -2.97 -14.90
CA PHE A 37 -6.27 -2.17 -13.76
C PHE A 37 -6.67 -3.03 -12.55
N MET A 38 -7.39 -4.11 -12.77
CA MET A 38 -7.80 -5.05 -11.71
C MET A 38 -6.62 -5.87 -11.14
N ASN A 39 -5.56 -6.03 -11.92
CA ASN A 39 -4.30 -6.65 -11.47
C ASN A 39 -3.29 -5.60 -10.92
N GLU A 40 -3.72 -4.36 -10.72
CA GLU A 40 -2.91 -3.24 -10.22
C GLU A 40 -1.71 -2.87 -11.11
N ASP A 41 -1.68 -3.39 -12.35
CA ASP A 41 -0.72 -2.99 -13.38
C ASP A 41 -1.08 -1.63 -13.99
N TYR A 42 -1.10 -0.60 -13.12
CA TYR A 42 -1.59 0.74 -13.47
C TYR A 42 -0.84 1.39 -14.63
N SER A 43 0.43 1.08 -14.80
CA SER A 43 1.23 1.61 -15.92
C SER A 43 0.77 1.07 -17.27
N ASP A 44 0.43 -0.21 -17.35
CA ASP A 44 -0.06 -0.83 -18.58
C ASP A 44 -1.53 -0.44 -18.81
N ALA A 45 -2.37 -0.45 -17.78
CA ALA A 45 -3.75 0.03 -17.84
C ALA A 45 -3.83 1.47 -18.39
N LEU A 46 -2.97 2.37 -17.88
CA LEU A 46 -2.89 3.77 -18.28
C LEU A 46 -2.70 3.94 -19.79
N ASN A 47 -1.82 3.14 -20.42
CA ASN A 47 -1.54 3.22 -21.85
C ASN A 47 -2.81 2.96 -22.67
N TYR A 48 -3.62 1.98 -22.30
CA TYR A 48 -4.88 1.67 -22.98
C TYR A 48 -5.96 2.73 -22.72
N TYR A 49 -6.10 3.19 -21.47
CA TYR A 49 -7.07 4.23 -21.15
C TYR A 49 -6.78 5.57 -21.85
N LEU A 50 -5.51 5.97 -21.98
CA LEU A 50 -5.14 7.17 -22.72
C LEU A 50 -5.49 7.06 -24.21
N GLN A 51 -5.26 5.91 -24.85
CA GLN A 51 -5.68 5.67 -26.24
C GLN A 51 -7.20 5.78 -26.43
N LEU A 52 -7.97 5.30 -25.45
CA LEU A 52 -9.43 5.43 -25.47
C LEU A 52 -9.88 6.87 -25.22
N TYR A 53 -9.22 7.57 -24.30
CA TYR A 53 -9.54 8.95 -23.95
C TYR A 53 -9.27 9.93 -25.10
N GLU A 54 -8.23 9.69 -25.91
CA GLU A 54 -8.00 10.45 -27.17
C GLU A 54 -9.19 10.39 -28.12
N LYS A 55 -9.92 9.28 -28.17
CA LYS A 55 -11.12 9.10 -29.01
C LYS A 55 -12.41 9.56 -28.33
N LEU A 56 -12.44 9.55 -27.02
CA LEU A 56 -13.62 9.83 -26.18
C LEU A 56 -13.27 10.82 -25.06
N PRO A 57 -12.82 12.06 -25.39
CA PRO A 57 -12.30 13.01 -24.40
C PRO A 57 -13.31 13.52 -23.37
N ASP A 58 -14.63 13.38 -23.67
CA ASP A 58 -15.71 13.78 -22.77
C ASP A 58 -16.17 12.64 -21.84
N ASN A 59 -15.50 11.49 -21.88
CA ASN A 59 -15.85 10.34 -21.04
C ASN A 59 -15.23 10.50 -19.64
N ALA A 60 -16.07 10.91 -18.69
CA ALA A 60 -15.67 11.12 -17.30
C ALA A 60 -15.24 9.82 -16.59
N ASN A 61 -15.78 8.67 -16.99
CA ASN A 61 -15.36 7.37 -16.45
C ASN A 61 -13.92 7.03 -16.88
N LEU A 62 -13.55 7.25 -18.14
CA LEU A 62 -12.15 7.12 -18.57
C LEU A 62 -11.23 8.09 -17.86
N ALA A 63 -11.65 9.35 -17.68
CA ALA A 63 -10.87 10.32 -16.91
C ALA A 63 -10.65 9.85 -15.48
N HIS A 64 -11.66 9.27 -14.82
CA HIS A 64 -11.52 8.67 -13.49
C HIS A 64 -10.48 7.55 -13.47
N ARG A 65 -10.59 6.55 -14.38
CA ARG A 65 -9.63 5.44 -14.48
C ARG A 65 -8.20 5.92 -14.70
N ILE A 66 -7.99 6.91 -15.58
CA ILE A 66 -6.67 7.54 -15.82
C ILE A 66 -6.16 8.21 -14.55
N GLY A 67 -7.02 8.96 -13.88
CA GLY A 67 -6.66 9.64 -12.63
C GLY A 67 -6.23 8.66 -11.54
N VAL A 68 -6.95 7.55 -11.36
CA VAL A 68 -6.59 6.47 -10.41
C VAL A 68 -5.28 5.80 -10.81
N CYS A 69 -5.05 5.52 -12.11
CA CYS A 69 -3.76 5.02 -12.57
C CYS A 69 -2.61 5.95 -12.18
N TYR A 70 -2.75 7.26 -12.44
CA TYR A 70 -1.71 8.22 -12.06
C TYR A 70 -1.48 8.31 -10.54
N LEU A 71 -2.52 8.17 -9.71
CA LEU A 71 -2.38 8.13 -8.24
C LEU A 71 -1.50 6.97 -7.77
N ASN A 72 -1.48 5.87 -8.52
CA ASN A 72 -0.74 4.65 -8.16
C ASN A 72 0.60 4.51 -8.90
N ILE A 73 0.99 5.48 -9.76
CA ILE A 73 2.29 5.47 -10.43
C ILE A 73 3.22 6.47 -9.74
N GLN A 74 4.29 5.96 -9.14
CA GLN A 74 5.31 6.80 -8.49
C GLN A 74 5.91 7.83 -9.46
N GLY A 75 6.11 9.06 -8.96
CA GLY A 75 6.60 10.19 -9.74
C GLY A 75 5.57 10.82 -10.69
N LYS A 76 4.34 10.28 -10.79
CA LYS A 76 3.29 10.80 -11.68
C LYS A 76 1.99 11.16 -10.95
N LYS A 77 1.95 11.05 -9.62
CA LYS A 77 0.73 11.26 -8.82
C LYS A 77 0.12 12.65 -9.01
N ASN A 78 0.93 13.67 -9.28
CA ASN A 78 0.47 15.03 -9.55
C ASN A 78 -0.35 15.14 -10.86
N LEU A 79 -0.13 14.24 -11.83
CA LEU A 79 -0.87 14.23 -13.10
C LEU A 79 -2.31 13.73 -12.94
N SER A 80 -2.66 13.13 -11.81
CA SER A 80 -4.01 12.64 -11.51
C SER A 80 -5.03 13.78 -11.36
N ILE A 81 -4.60 14.97 -10.93
CA ILE A 81 -5.49 16.08 -10.56
C ILE A 81 -6.41 16.48 -11.72
N ASP A 82 -5.84 16.79 -12.89
CA ASP A 82 -6.63 17.30 -14.03
C ASP A 82 -7.67 16.28 -14.52
N TYR A 83 -7.32 15.00 -14.50
CA TYR A 83 -8.21 13.91 -14.87
C TYR A 83 -9.32 13.69 -13.83
N LEU A 84 -9.00 13.71 -12.54
CA LEU A 84 -9.99 13.56 -11.47
C LEU A 84 -10.88 14.80 -11.31
N GLU A 85 -10.37 16.01 -11.56
CA GLU A 85 -11.20 17.22 -11.67
C GLU A 85 -12.20 17.09 -12.84
N THR A 86 -11.79 16.51 -13.95
CA THR A 86 -12.69 16.25 -15.10
C THR A 86 -13.72 15.18 -14.77
N ALA A 87 -13.30 14.08 -14.16
CA ALA A 87 -14.19 13.00 -13.72
C ALA A 87 -15.27 13.52 -12.75
N SER A 88 -14.89 14.35 -11.78
CA SER A 88 -15.80 14.88 -10.77
C SER A 88 -16.89 15.85 -11.29
N LYS A 89 -16.81 16.29 -12.55
CA LYS A 89 -17.83 17.16 -13.17
C LYS A 89 -19.05 16.39 -13.68
N ASN A 90 -18.93 15.10 -13.99
CA ASN A 90 -19.99 14.29 -14.57
C ASN A 90 -20.06 12.91 -13.92
N MET A 91 -20.66 12.86 -12.74
CA MET A 91 -20.76 11.65 -11.92
C MET A 91 -22.17 11.07 -11.94
N SER A 92 -22.34 9.80 -11.58
CA SER A 92 -23.63 9.12 -11.49
C SER A 92 -23.67 8.08 -10.38
N ALA A 93 -24.73 8.11 -9.56
CA ALA A 93 -25.08 7.04 -8.62
C ALA A 93 -25.42 5.71 -9.32
N LYS A 94 -25.74 5.74 -10.62
CA LYS A 94 -26.07 4.57 -11.44
C LYS A 94 -24.88 4.16 -12.33
N HIS A 95 -23.67 4.41 -11.85
CA HIS A 95 -22.46 3.98 -12.55
C HIS A 95 -22.47 2.46 -12.75
N LYS A 96 -22.02 2.01 -13.93
CA LYS A 96 -21.87 0.59 -14.27
C LYS A 96 -20.43 0.34 -14.69
N GLU A 97 -19.81 -0.58 -14.02
CA GLU A 97 -18.44 -1.00 -14.36
C GLU A 97 -18.39 -1.90 -15.61
N GLY A 98 -17.19 -2.08 -16.16
CA GLY A 98 -16.89 -3.05 -17.20
C GLY A 98 -17.40 -2.68 -18.61
N THR A 99 -17.83 -1.45 -18.87
CA THR A 99 -18.30 -1.05 -20.20
C THR A 99 -17.82 0.34 -20.63
N ILE A 100 -17.29 0.44 -21.85
CA ILE A 100 -16.87 1.71 -22.47
C ILE A 100 -18.03 2.68 -22.69
N THR A 101 -19.27 2.18 -22.76
CA THR A 101 -20.46 3.02 -22.94
C THR A 101 -20.85 3.77 -21.67
N GLN A 102 -20.24 3.45 -20.52
CA GLN A 102 -20.37 4.22 -19.30
C GLN A 102 -19.58 5.53 -19.43
N VAL A 103 -20.28 6.66 -19.52
CA VAL A 103 -19.65 7.98 -19.72
C VAL A 103 -19.45 8.71 -18.39
N ASN A 104 -20.36 8.53 -17.43
CA ASN A 104 -20.29 9.15 -16.13
C ASN A 104 -19.33 8.40 -15.21
N SER A 105 -18.53 9.09 -14.40
CA SER A 105 -17.71 8.51 -13.33
C SER A 105 -18.55 8.11 -12.12
N PRO A 106 -18.07 7.23 -11.23
CA PRO A 106 -18.66 7.00 -9.91
C PRO A 106 -18.48 8.23 -9.00
N TYR A 107 -19.18 8.27 -7.87
CA TYR A 107 -18.98 9.29 -6.84
C TYR A 107 -17.60 9.21 -6.17
N ASP A 108 -16.97 8.02 -6.19
CA ASP A 108 -15.63 7.78 -5.68
C ASP A 108 -14.56 8.67 -6.34
N ALA A 109 -14.84 9.20 -7.54
CA ALA A 109 -14.00 10.20 -8.19
C ALA A 109 -13.74 11.44 -7.30
N LEU A 110 -14.66 11.80 -6.39
CA LEU A 110 -14.45 12.88 -5.42
C LEU A 110 -13.48 12.48 -4.31
N TYR A 111 -13.55 11.25 -3.84
CA TYR A 111 -12.64 10.72 -2.85
C TYR A 111 -11.21 10.60 -3.43
N ASP A 112 -11.08 10.03 -4.64
CA ASP A 112 -9.79 9.95 -5.33
C ASP A 112 -9.21 11.33 -5.64
N LEU A 113 -10.05 12.31 -6.00
CA LEU A 113 -9.64 13.70 -6.18
C LEU A 113 -9.14 14.30 -4.87
N SER A 114 -9.76 13.97 -3.74
CA SER A 114 -9.29 14.42 -2.43
C SER A 114 -7.90 13.87 -2.11
N LYS A 115 -7.64 12.60 -2.41
CA LYS A 115 -6.31 11.97 -2.28
C LYS A 115 -5.29 12.68 -3.17
N ALA A 116 -5.65 12.94 -4.44
CA ALA A 116 -4.78 13.67 -5.36
C ALA A 116 -4.40 15.05 -4.84
N TYR A 117 -5.36 15.81 -4.33
CA TYR A 117 -5.11 17.11 -3.73
C TYR A 117 -4.25 17.00 -2.47
N ARG A 118 -4.54 16.06 -1.57
CA ARG A 118 -3.80 15.85 -0.32
C ARG A 118 -2.33 15.56 -0.60
N ILE A 119 -2.04 14.58 -1.47
CA ILE A 119 -0.68 14.20 -1.87
C ILE A 119 0.10 15.39 -2.45
N ASN A 120 -0.60 16.32 -3.10
CA ASN A 120 -0.03 17.55 -3.65
C ASN A 120 -0.10 18.76 -2.70
N PHE A 121 -0.29 18.54 -1.41
CA PHE A 121 -0.33 19.57 -0.35
C PHE A 121 -1.46 20.60 -0.52
N MET A 122 -2.50 20.28 -1.28
CA MET A 122 -3.67 21.13 -1.51
C MET A 122 -4.79 20.81 -0.50
N PHE A 123 -4.50 20.87 0.80
CA PHE A 123 -5.38 20.37 1.87
C PHE A 123 -6.77 21.00 1.89
N ASP A 124 -6.90 22.30 1.57
CA ASP A 124 -8.21 22.96 1.53
C ASP A 124 -9.08 22.41 0.41
N LYS A 125 -8.49 22.16 -0.78
CA LYS A 125 -9.20 21.52 -1.89
C LYS A 125 -9.54 20.07 -1.59
N ALA A 126 -8.63 19.33 -0.93
CA ALA A 126 -8.89 17.95 -0.49
C ALA A 126 -10.11 17.90 0.43
N LYS A 127 -10.16 18.78 1.44
CA LYS A 127 -11.29 18.92 2.36
C LYS A 127 -12.60 19.26 1.62
N GLU A 128 -12.58 20.19 0.67
CA GLU A 128 -13.76 20.51 -0.14
C GLU A 128 -14.29 19.29 -0.93
N ALA A 129 -13.38 18.50 -1.52
CA ALA A 129 -13.75 17.29 -2.24
C ALA A 129 -14.34 16.23 -1.30
N LEU A 130 -13.76 16.01 -0.11
CA LEU A 130 -14.27 15.12 0.93
C LEU A 130 -15.67 15.54 1.43
N VAL A 131 -15.89 16.83 1.66
CA VAL A 131 -17.22 17.34 2.05
C VAL A 131 -18.25 17.08 0.96
N LYS A 132 -17.90 17.24 -0.32
CA LYS A 132 -18.78 16.90 -1.44
C LYS A 132 -19.06 15.39 -1.49
N PHE A 133 -18.03 14.57 -1.28
CA PHE A 133 -18.17 13.11 -1.27
C PHE A 133 -19.08 12.65 -0.12
N SER A 134 -18.87 13.17 1.10
CA SER A 134 -19.72 12.90 2.25
C SER A 134 -21.21 13.14 1.97
N GLY A 135 -21.53 14.17 1.17
CA GLY A 135 -22.91 14.46 0.74
C GLY A 135 -23.51 13.44 -0.22
N THR A 136 -22.73 12.51 -0.77
CA THR A 136 -23.19 11.42 -1.65
C THR A 136 -23.45 10.12 -0.90
N LEU A 137 -22.93 9.98 0.33
CA LEU A 137 -23.08 8.79 1.17
C LEU A 137 -24.51 8.65 1.68
N LEU A 138 -24.96 7.41 1.88
CA LEU A 138 -26.25 7.16 2.47
C LEU A 138 -26.28 7.58 3.96
N PRO A 139 -27.44 8.03 4.48
CA PRO A 139 -27.55 8.48 5.87
C PRO A 139 -27.26 7.40 6.93
N ASP A 140 -27.40 6.13 6.59
CA ASP A 140 -27.15 4.96 7.42
C ASP A 140 -25.76 4.36 7.26
N ASP A 141 -24.98 4.85 6.29
CA ASP A 141 -23.59 4.45 6.05
C ASP A 141 -22.63 5.16 7.03
N ARG A 142 -22.72 4.78 8.31
CA ARG A 142 -21.98 5.43 9.38
C ARG A 142 -20.48 5.20 9.29
N GLU A 143 -20.07 4.02 8.88
CA GLU A 143 -18.65 3.66 8.77
C GLU A 143 -17.93 4.59 7.79
N ASN A 144 -18.44 4.74 6.57
CA ASN A 144 -17.86 5.65 5.60
C ASN A 144 -17.99 7.13 6.00
N GLN A 145 -19.08 7.51 6.68
CA GLN A 145 -19.23 8.87 7.20
C GLN A 145 -18.18 9.20 8.26
N ASP A 146 -17.92 8.28 9.21
CA ASP A 146 -16.90 8.46 10.25
C ASP A 146 -15.49 8.46 9.64
N PHE A 147 -15.23 7.62 8.64
CA PHE A 147 -13.97 7.61 7.91
C PHE A 147 -13.73 8.94 7.18
N ILE A 148 -14.72 9.45 6.43
CA ILE A 148 -14.58 10.73 5.71
C ILE A 148 -14.43 11.92 6.68
N LYS A 149 -15.12 11.87 7.81
CA LYS A 149 -14.94 12.88 8.87
C LYS A 149 -13.48 12.86 9.36
N HIS A 150 -12.92 11.69 9.61
CA HIS A 150 -11.51 11.54 10.01
C HIS A 150 -10.56 12.08 8.93
N GLU A 151 -10.78 11.75 7.65
CA GLU A 151 -9.99 12.27 6.53
C GLU A 151 -10.02 13.82 6.43
N ILE A 152 -11.18 14.42 6.72
CA ILE A 152 -11.31 15.90 6.80
C ILE A 152 -10.47 16.45 7.95
N GLU A 153 -10.50 15.82 9.13
CA GLU A 153 -9.71 16.21 10.30
C GLU A 153 -8.22 16.04 10.02
N THR A 154 -7.82 14.98 9.31
CA THR A 154 -6.44 14.72 8.87
C THR A 154 -5.90 15.84 7.99
N CYS A 155 -6.71 16.41 7.07
CA CYS A 155 -6.29 17.55 6.25
C CYS A 155 -5.90 18.79 7.10
N GLU A 156 -6.56 19.03 8.22
CA GLU A 156 -6.21 20.16 9.12
C GLU A 156 -4.97 19.82 9.96
N MET A 157 -4.87 18.58 10.49
CA MET A 157 -3.71 18.13 11.26
C MET A 157 -2.43 18.13 10.42
N ALA A 158 -2.53 17.74 9.14
CA ALA A 158 -1.42 17.74 8.21
C ALA A 158 -0.72 19.11 8.13
N LYS A 159 -1.49 20.19 8.09
CA LYS A 159 -0.94 21.56 8.05
C LYS A 159 -0.11 21.88 9.30
N GLU A 160 -0.57 21.43 10.47
CA GLU A 160 0.12 21.67 11.75
C GLU A 160 1.41 20.87 11.86
N ILE A 161 1.39 19.58 11.45
CA ILE A 161 2.54 18.69 11.54
C ILE A 161 3.61 19.10 10.53
N ILE A 162 3.22 19.39 9.28
CA ILE A 162 4.12 19.82 8.21
C ILE A 162 4.80 21.17 8.53
N ALA A 163 4.13 22.03 9.25
CA ALA A 163 4.73 23.31 9.70
C ALA A 163 5.87 23.12 10.72
N LYS A 164 6.03 21.92 11.29
CA LYS A 164 7.05 21.58 12.29
C LYS A 164 7.85 20.33 11.86
N PRO A 165 8.64 20.44 10.80
CA PRO A 165 9.35 19.27 10.26
C PRO A 165 10.35 18.71 11.27
N VAL A 166 10.45 17.37 11.30
CA VAL A 166 11.46 16.68 12.12
C VAL A 166 12.82 16.68 11.41
N LEU A 167 13.88 16.71 12.21
CA LEU A 167 15.24 16.67 11.70
C LEU A 167 15.74 15.22 11.67
N TYR A 168 16.20 14.81 10.50
CA TYR A 168 16.83 13.51 10.30
C TYR A 168 17.98 13.62 9.29
N THR A 169 18.77 12.58 9.17
CA THR A 169 19.71 12.39 8.07
C THR A 169 19.32 11.14 7.33
N GLU A 170 19.47 11.17 6.01
CA GLU A 170 19.24 9.99 5.20
C GLU A 170 20.44 9.69 4.30
N THR A 171 20.60 8.41 3.95
CA THR A 171 21.67 7.93 3.08
C THR A 171 21.11 6.81 2.23
N ASN A 172 21.25 6.92 0.88
CA ASN A 172 20.93 5.83 -0.02
C ASN A 172 21.82 4.62 0.32
N MET A 173 21.22 3.42 0.39
CA MET A 173 21.94 2.19 0.78
C MET A 173 22.93 1.71 -0.29
N GLY A 174 22.91 2.27 -1.49
CA GLY A 174 23.84 1.98 -2.58
C GLY A 174 23.53 0.72 -3.38
N GLU A 175 24.37 0.46 -4.38
CA GLU A 175 24.18 -0.59 -5.41
C GLU A 175 24.15 -2.04 -4.88
N VAL A 176 24.54 -2.26 -3.63
CA VAL A 176 24.44 -3.59 -3.00
C VAL A 176 22.99 -3.91 -2.62
N PHE A 177 22.14 -2.89 -2.43
CA PHE A 177 20.76 -3.01 -1.97
C PHE A 177 19.73 -2.45 -2.96
N ASN A 178 20.18 -1.63 -3.91
CA ASN A 178 19.33 -0.94 -4.88
C ASN A 178 19.80 -1.25 -6.31
N ASP A 179 18.87 -1.43 -7.22
CA ASP A 179 19.12 -1.59 -8.66
C ASP A 179 18.19 -0.68 -9.49
N ASP A 180 18.11 -0.89 -10.79
CA ASP A 180 17.28 -0.10 -11.69
C ASP A 180 15.76 -0.35 -11.59
N LYS A 181 15.33 -1.22 -10.68
CA LYS A 181 13.93 -1.58 -10.45
C LYS A 181 13.42 -0.95 -9.15
N PRO A 182 12.11 -1.01 -8.87
CA PRO A 182 11.60 -0.69 -7.56
C PRO A 182 12.16 -1.65 -6.50
N ASN A 183 12.91 -1.12 -5.53
CA ASN A 183 13.42 -1.84 -4.36
C ASN A 183 12.67 -1.33 -3.14
N PHE A 184 11.87 -2.17 -2.50
CA PHE A 184 10.94 -1.73 -1.45
C PHE A 184 10.84 -2.74 -0.29
N ASN A 185 10.09 -2.36 0.74
CA ASN A 185 9.84 -3.17 1.93
C ASN A 185 11.13 -3.73 2.57
N PRO A 186 12.09 -2.85 2.98
CA PRO A 186 13.33 -3.30 3.59
C PRO A 186 13.09 -3.89 4.97
N ILE A 187 13.77 -5.00 5.29
CA ILE A 187 13.86 -5.55 6.65
C ILE A 187 15.29 -5.92 7.00
N ILE A 188 15.66 -5.75 8.26
CA ILE A 188 17.00 -6.06 8.78
C ILE A 188 16.87 -6.91 10.05
N SER A 189 17.76 -7.89 10.23
CA SER A 189 17.84 -8.64 11.48
C SER A 189 18.33 -7.77 12.64
N ALA A 190 17.93 -8.11 13.86
CA ALA A 190 18.31 -7.31 15.05
C ALA A 190 19.82 -7.28 15.32
N ASP A 191 20.58 -8.28 14.85
CA ASP A 191 22.05 -8.32 14.90
C ASP A 191 22.71 -7.47 13.79
N GLY A 192 21.91 -6.91 12.86
CA GLY A 192 22.36 -6.08 11.74
C GLY A 192 23.16 -6.83 10.67
N LYS A 193 23.07 -8.17 10.61
CA LYS A 193 23.90 -9.00 9.70
C LYS A 193 23.13 -9.64 8.55
N SER A 194 21.83 -9.57 8.55
CA SER A 194 20.98 -10.08 7.46
C SER A 194 19.99 -9.00 7.06
N PHE A 195 19.83 -8.84 5.76
CA PHE A 195 18.94 -7.86 5.16
C PHE A 195 18.10 -8.54 4.08
N ALA A 196 16.84 -8.18 3.97
CA ALA A 196 16.01 -8.57 2.86
C ALA A 196 15.14 -7.41 2.41
N CYS A 197 14.74 -7.44 1.15
CA CYS A 197 13.81 -6.49 0.55
C CYS A 197 13.01 -7.16 -0.57
N MET A 198 11.98 -6.46 -1.03
CA MET A 198 11.25 -6.83 -2.23
C MET A 198 11.79 -6.07 -3.43
N VAL A 199 11.78 -6.70 -4.60
CA VAL A 199 12.14 -6.08 -5.88
C VAL A 199 11.08 -6.42 -6.92
N SER A 200 10.44 -5.41 -7.49
CA SER A 200 9.47 -5.62 -8.56
C SER A 200 10.15 -6.04 -9.86
N LEU A 201 9.99 -7.29 -10.22
CA LEU A 201 10.37 -7.84 -11.52
C LEU A 201 9.19 -7.74 -12.49
N LYS A 202 9.44 -8.05 -13.76
CA LYS A 202 8.42 -7.91 -14.82
C LYS A 202 7.15 -8.75 -14.58
N PHE A 203 7.26 -9.89 -13.89
CA PHE A 203 6.16 -10.85 -13.77
C PHE A 203 5.79 -11.19 -12.32
N TYR A 204 6.60 -10.79 -11.34
CA TYR A 204 6.36 -11.05 -9.92
C TYR A 204 7.27 -10.18 -9.06
N ASP A 205 6.91 -10.01 -7.79
CA ASP A 205 7.75 -9.38 -6.79
C ASP A 205 8.70 -10.40 -6.17
N ALA A 206 10.00 -10.18 -6.34
CA ALA A 206 11.04 -11.07 -5.85
C ALA A 206 11.46 -10.70 -4.42
N ILE A 207 11.73 -11.71 -3.60
CA ILE A 207 12.34 -11.54 -2.28
C ILE A 207 13.85 -11.65 -2.44
N MET A 208 14.55 -10.53 -2.19
CA MET A 208 16.00 -10.45 -2.25
C MET A 208 16.59 -10.50 -0.84
N PHE A 209 17.70 -11.20 -0.70
CA PHE A 209 18.37 -11.43 0.58
C PHE A 209 19.86 -11.11 0.48
N ASN A 210 20.40 -10.44 1.50
CA ASN A 210 21.82 -10.12 1.65
C ASN A 210 22.30 -10.54 3.03
N ARG A 211 23.56 -10.98 3.13
CA ARG A 211 24.21 -11.31 4.39
C ARG A 211 25.56 -10.61 4.55
N LEU A 212 25.82 -10.13 5.74
CA LEU A 212 27.12 -9.56 6.10
C LEU A 212 28.09 -10.70 6.49
N VAL A 213 29.12 -10.90 5.68
CA VAL A 213 30.15 -11.92 5.87
C VAL A 213 31.49 -11.21 5.86
N ASP A 214 32.30 -11.43 6.90
CA ASP A 214 33.62 -10.81 7.05
C ASP A 214 33.64 -9.29 6.86
N GLY A 215 32.59 -8.61 7.35
CA GLY A 215 32.43 -7.15 7.28
C GLY A 215 31.99 -6.61 5.91
N LYS A 216 31.64 -7.49 4.96
CA LYS A 216 31.13 -7.10 3.65
C LYS A 216 29.75 -7.70 3.40
N TRP A 217 28.85 -6.89 2.86
CA TRP A 217 27.56 -7.38 2.40
C TRP A 217 27.73 -8.24 1.15
N SER A 218 27.04 -9.37 1.10
CA SER A 218 26.86 -10.13 -0.14
C SER A 218 26.10 -9.28 -1.16
N GLY A 219 26.18 -9.60 -2.44
CA GLY A 219 25.19 -9.13 -3.41
C GLY A 219 23.79 -9.67 -3.09
N GLN A 220 22.78 -9.08 -3.70
CA GLN A 220 21.40 -9.54 -3.59
C GLN A 220 21.24 -10.95 -4.16
N ILE A 221 20.60 -11.83 -3.40
CA ILE A 221 20.27 -13.21 -3.80
C ILE A 221 18.75 -13.31 -3.85
N ASN A 222 18.19 -13.69 -5.01
CA ASN A 222 16.76 -13.95 -5.12
C ASN A 222 16.43 -15.29 -4.46
N ILE A 223 15.77 -15.24 -3.31
CA ILE A 223 15.37 -16.43 -2.53
C ILE A 223 13.93 -16.87 -2.79
N THR A 224 13.17 -16.16 -3.62
CA THR A 224 11.77 -16.50 -3.96
C THR A 224 11.59 -17.96 -4.39
N PRO A 225 12.46 -18.53 -5.25
CA PRO A 225 12.35 -19.94 -5.64
C PRO A 225 12.56 -20.93 -4.50
N GLU A 226 13.47 -20.63 -3.54
CA GLU A 226 13.72 -21.49 -2.38
C GLU A 226 12.50 -21.56 -1.46
N LEU A 227 11.79 -20.44 -1.32
CA LEU A 227 10.56 -20.34 -0.55
C LEU A 227 9.37 -21.06 -1.19
N GLN A 228 9.52 -21.50 -2.45
CA GLN A 228 8.46 -22.06 -3.30
C GLN A 228 7.29 -21.06 -3.47
N SER A 229 7.62 -19.78 -3.63
CA SER A 229 6.70 -18.70 -3.93
C SER A 229 6.66 -18.45 -5.44
N ASP A 230 5.53 -18.04 -5.94
CA ASP A 230 5.29 -17.52 -7.29
C ASP A 230 5.22 -15.97 -7.33
N GLY A 231 5.60 -15.31 -6.23
CA GLY A 231 5.62 -13.87 -6.09
C GLY A 231 4.46 -13.30 -5.26
N ASP A 232 3.71 -14.17 -4.61
CA ASP A 232 2.53 -13.88 -3.80
C ASP A 232 2.82 -13.71 -2.28
N PHE A 233 4.10 -13.84 -1.88
CA PHE A 233 4.54 -13.63 -0.51
C PHE A 233 5.21 -12.26 -0.33
N TYR A 234 4.83 -11.55 0.71
CA TYR A 234 5.44 -10.31 1.16
C TYR A 234 6.19 -10.50 2.46
N ILE A 235 7.43 -10.01 2.52
CA ILE A 235 8.27 -10.13 3.72
C ILE A 235 7.76 -9.19 4.82
N SER A 236 7.79 -9.68 6.07
CA SER A 236 7.39 -8.87 7.23
C SER A 236 8.46 -8.78 8.32
N CYS A 237 9.27 -9.81 8.53
CA CYS A 237 10.27 -9.82 9.60
C CYS A 237 11.40 -10.79 9.35
N LEU A 238 12.63 -10.42 9.72
CA LEU A 238 13.74 -11.33 9.99
C LEU A 238 13.91 -11.54 11.50
N SER A 239 14.13 -12.79 11.93
CA SER A 239 14.52 -13.07 13.32
C SER A 239 15.80 -12.34 13.71
N ALA A 240 16.10 -12.25 15.00
CA ALA A 240 17.24 -11.50 15.50
C ALA A 240 18.59 -11.88 14.87
N ASN A 241 18.80 -13.16 14.56
CA ASN A 241 20.00 -13.69 13.90
C ASN A 241 19.85 -13.86 12.38
N GLY A 242 18.75 -13.41 11.81
CA GLY A 242 18.47 -13.49 10.38
C GLY A 242 18.28 -14.92 9.80
N ASN A 243 17.99 -15.91 10.65
CA ASN A 243 17.83 -17.30 10.21
C ASN A 243 16.35 -17.75 10.11
N MET A 244 15.40 -16.90 10.43
CA MET A 244 13.97 -17.11 10.21
C MET A 244 13.39 -15.88 9.53
N LEU A 245 12.58 -16.10 8.53
CA LEU A 245 11.82 -15.09 7.79
C LEU A 245 10.34 -15.30 8.09
N LEU A 246 9.64 -14.22 8.44
CA LEU A 246 8.19 -14.17 8.40
C LEU A 246 7.72 -13.51 7.12
N LEU A 247 6.63 -14.02 6.59
CA LEU A 247 6.01 -13.56 5.36
C LEU A 247 4.48 -13.53 5.55
N SER A 248 3.81 -12.66 4.85
CA SER A 248 2.37 -12.71 4.66
C SER A 248 2.03 -13.12 3.23
N ARG A 249 0.91 -13.79 3.06
CA ARG A 249 0.37 -14.17 1.76
C ARG A 249 -1.12 -13.89 1.72
N ASP A 250 -1.52 -13.14 0.70
CA ASP A 250 -2.90 -12.89 0.35
C ASP A 250 -3.38 -13.88 -0.71
N ASP A 251 -4.51 -14.53 -0.49
CA ASP A 251 -5.17 -15.41 -1.46
C ASP A 251 -6.48 -14.81 -2.04
N ASN A 252 -6.64 -13.48 -1.97
CA ASN A 252 -7.80 -12.68 -2.36
C ASN A 252 -9.05 -12.83 -1.46
N TYR A 253 -9.04 -13.74 -0.50
CA TYR A 253 -10.16 -13.96 0.43
C TYR A 253 -9.71 -13.92 1.87
N ASN A 254 -8.43 -14.15 2.09
CA ASN A 254 -7.80 -14.24 3.40
C ASN A 254 -6.30 -13.94 3.25
N SER A 255 -5.70 -13.41 4.29
CA SER A 255 -4.25 -13.30 4.40
C SER A 255 -3.78 -14.08 5.62
N ASP A 256 -2.65 -14.74 5.50
CA ASP A 256 -2.07 -15.56 6.56
C ASP A 256 -0.57 -15.28 6.71
N ILE A 257 -0.05 -15.52 7.91
CA ILE A 257 1.37 -15.38 8.24
C ILE A 257 2.07 -16.73 8.14
N TYR A 258 3.18 -16.73 7.43
CA TYR A 258 4.04 -17.88 7.20
C TYR A 258 5.44 -17.65 7.74
N SER A 259 6.20 -18.74 7.91
CA SER A 259 7.62 -18.67 8.24
C SER A 259 8.45 -19.57 7.31
N SER A 260 9.70 -19.17 7.10
CA SER A 260 10.74 -19.99 6.49
C SER A 260 12.00 -19.92 7.34
N ASN A 261 12.79 -20.99 7.36
CA ASN A 261 14.02 -21.09 8.12
C ASN A 261 15.21 -21.29 7.20
N PHE A 262 16.31 -20.62 7.52
CA PHE A 262 17.60 -20.75 6.84
C PHE A 262 18.47 -21.77 7.56
N ASP A 263 18.92 -22.81 6.87
CA ASP A 263 19.76 -23.88 7.43
C ASP A 263 21.28 -23.59 7.38
N GLY A 264 21.66 -22.40 6.93
CA GLY A 264 23.04 -22.01 6.67
C GLY A 264 23.44 -22.05 5.20
N LYS A 265 22.59 -22.61 4.33
CA LYS A 265 22.81 -22.72 2.88
C LYS A 265 21.59 -22.28 2.07
N THR A 266 20.40 -22.74 2.44
CA THR A 266 19.15 -22.51 1.72
C THR A 266 18.02 -22.18 2.67
N TRP A 267 17.00 -21.51 2.15
CA TRP A 267 15.75 -21.26 2.84
C TRP A 267 14.81 -22.46 2.67
N SER A 268 14.09 -22.81 3.72
CA SER A 268 13.07 -23.85 3.64
C SER A 268 11.86 -23.35 2.87
N LYS A 269 11.04 -24.27 2.36
CA LYS A 269 9.67 -23.96 1.94
C LYS A 269 8.94 -23.22 3.06
N THR A 270 8.07 -22.26 2.69
CA THR A 270 7.20 -21.53 3.62
C THR A 270 6.23 -22.48 4.34
N MET A 271 6.01 -22.22 5.62
CA MET A 271 5.06 -22.95 6.47
C MET A 271 4.13 -21.97 7.19
N LYS A 272 2.83 -22.25 7.10
CA LYS A 272 1.79 -21.46 7.78
C LYS A 272 1.97 -21.55 9.31
N LEU A 273 1.85 -20.42 10.00
CA LEU A 273 1.84 -20.42 11.47
C LEU A 273 0.57 -21.10 12.02
N ASN A 274 0.58 -21.40 13.32
CA ASN A 274 -0.51 -22.14 13.95
C ASN A 274 -1.83 -21.33 14.03
N LYS A 275 -2.91 -22.01 14.43
CA LYS A 275 -4.27 -21.46 14.51
C LYS A 275 -4.49 -20.35 15.57
N ASN A 276 -3.54 -20.13 16.46
CA ASN A 276 -3.59 -18.99 17.40
C ASN A 276 -3.21 -17.69 16.70
N ILE A 277 -2.42 -17.80 15.64
CA ILE A 277 -2.01 -16.67 14.79
C ILE A 277 -2.93 -16.57 13.59
N ASN A 278 -2.95 -17.58 12.73
CA ASN A 278 -3.76 -17.60 11.52
C ASN A 278 -5.17 -18.14 11.81
N THR A 279 -6.17 -17.39 11.38
CA THR A 279 -7.58 -17.70 11.59
C THR A 279 -8.29 -17.82 10.24
N LYS A 280 -9.59 -17.66 10.20
CA LYS A 280 -10.38 -17.50 8.96
C LYS A 280 -10.52 -16.02 8.55
N TYR A 281 -9.90 -15.14 9.28
CA TYR A 281 -9.88 -13.71 9.07
C TYR A 281 -8.54 -13.28 8.48
N TRP A 282 -8.39 -12.03 8.20
CA TRP A 282 -7.19 -11.47 7.61
C TRP A 282 -6.11 -11.30 8.67
N GLU A 283 -4.96 -11.97 8.51
CA GLU A 283 -3.76 -11.76 9.27
C GLU A 283 -2.66 -11.25 8.35
N SER A 284 -2.23 -9.98 8.58
CA SER A 284 -1.18 -9.38 7.78
C SER A 284 0.19 -9.43 8.47
N HIS A 285 0.98 -8.40 8.34
CA HIS A 285 2.36 -8.34 8.78
C HIS A 285 2.59 -8.74 10.25
N GLY A 286 3.55 -9.63 10.48
CA GLY A 286 3.98 -10.05 11.81
C GLY A 286 5.44 -9.73 12.09
N PHE A 287 5.78 -9.40 13.33
CA PHE A 287 7.12 -9.13 13.82
C PHE A 287 7.44 -9.97 15.05
N ILE A 288 8.56 -10.71 14.99
CA ILE A 288 9.08 -11.48 16.14
C ILE A 288 10.02 -10.57 16.94
N SER A 289 9.78 -10.50 18.26
CA SER A 289 10.69 -9.78 19.17
C SER A 289 12.13 -10.34 19.10
N PRO A 290 13.16 -9.52 19.37
CA PRO A 290 14.56 -9.96 19.28
C PRO A 290 14.93 -11.16 20.16
N ASP A 291 14.23 -11.37 21.28
CA ASP A 291 14.36 -12.57 22.13
C ASP A 291 13.64 -13.80 21.57
N GLY A 292 12.80 -13.63 20.57
CA GLY A 292 12.09 -14.71 19.88
C GLY A 292 10.83 -15.20 20.61
N ASP A 293 10.43 -14.57 21.71
CA ASP A 293 9.35 -15.05 22.61
C ASP A 293 8.00 -14.38 22.37
N MET A 294 7.98 -13.25 21.63
CA MET A 294 6.76 -12.54 21.29
C MET A 294 6.63 -12.37 19.78
N LEU A 295 5.41 -12.51 19.29
CA LEU A 295 4.99 -12.14 17.94
C LEU A 295 3.93 -11.06 18.06
N VAL A 296 4.17 -9.89 17.45
CA VAL A 296 3.15 -8.86 17.25
C VAL A 296 2.71 -8.89 15.78
N PHE A 297 1.42 -8.80 15.51
CA PHE A 297 0.88 -8.91 14.15
C PHE A 297 -0.47 -8.19 14.06
N ALA A 298 -0.88 -7.87 12.83
CA ALA A 298 -2.17 -7.27 12.56
C ALA A 298 -3.22 -8.32 12.18
N SER A 299 -4.47 -8.12 12.60
CA SER A 299 -5.60 -9.00 12.27
C SER A 299 -6.94 -8.27 12.38
N ASP A 300 -7.88 -8.59 11.48
CA ASP A 300 -9.27 -8.13 11.53
C ASP A 300 -10.21 -9.11 12.24
N ARG A 301 -9.64 -10.01 13.07
CA ARG A 301 -10.43 -10.96 13.86
C ARG A 301 -11.44 -10.29 14.80
N PRO A 302 -12.61 -10.88 15.04
CA PRO A 302 -13.63 -10.31 15.90
C PRO A 302 -13.14 -10.01 17.33
N GLY A 303 -13.64 -8.93 17.90
CA GLY A 303 -13.29 -8.47 19.24
C GLY A 303 -12.17 -7.42 19.26
N GLY A 304 -11.81 -6.91 18.10
CA GLY A 304 -10.97 -5.72 17.94
C GLY A 304 -11.74 -4.41 18.12
N PHE A 305 -11.08 -3.30 17.80
CA PHE A 305 -11.61 -1.94 17.90
C PHE A 305 -12.05 -1.41 16.54
N GLY A 306 -11.45 -1.90 15.43
CA GLY A 306 -11.69 -1.41 14.10
C GLY A 306 -11.53 -2.44 13.01
N GLY A 307 -10.85 -2.07 11.95
CA GLY A 307 -10.48 -2.95 10.85
C GLY A 307 -9.34 -3.89 11.27
N LEU A 308 -8.12 -3.65 10.76
CA LEU A 308 -6.93 -4.35 11.25
C LEU A 308 -6.49 -3.78 12.59
N ASP A 309 -6.46 -4.62 13.62
CA ASP A 309 -5.93 -4.30 14.95
C ASP A 309 -4.60 -5.02 15.18
N LEU A 310 -3.73 -4.44 16.02
CA LEU A 310 -2.50 -5.09 16.47
C LEU A 310 -2.75 -6.02 17.65
N TYR A 311 -2.22 -7.24 17.54
CA TYR A 311 -2.27 -8.29 18.56
C TYR A 311 -0.87 -8.75 18.93
N VAL A 312 -0.72 -9.29 20.14
CA VAL A 312 0.50 -9.95 20.61
C VAL A 312 0.21 -11.39 20.98
N SER A 313 1.08 -12.29 20.55
CA SER A 313 1.14 -13.68 21.00
C SER A 313 2.49 -13.96 21.66
N LYS A 314 2.50 -14.78 22.72
CA LYS A 314 3.72 -15.26 23.37
C LYS A 314 3.92 -16.74 23.10
N LYS A 315 5.17 -17.17 23.03
CA LYS A 315 5.48 -18.60 22.92
C LYS A 315 5.07 -19.34 24.20
N VAL A 316 4.37 -20.46 24.01
CA VAL A 316 3.96 -21.39 25.07
C VAL A 316 4.41 -22.79 24.63
N LYS A 317 5.31 -23.40 25.38
CA LYS A 317 5.87 -24.74 25.06
C LYS A 317 6.47 -24.83 23.64
N GLY A 318 7.09 -23.75 23.18
CA GLY A 318 7.81 -23.70 21.88
C GLY A 318 6.94 -23.29 20.68
N ASP A 319 5.64 -23.10 20.84
CA ASP A 319 4.71 -22.66 19.79
C ASP A 319 3.97 -21.39 20.20
N TRP A 320 3.33 -20.70 19.24
CA TRP A 320 2.57 -19.46 19.51
C TRP A 320 1.30 -19.74 20.29
N GLY A 321 1.14 -19.05 21.42
CA GLY A 321 -0.03 -19.08 22.28
C GLY A 321 -1.19 -18.20 21.76
N PRO A 322 -2.29 -18.08 22.51
CA PRO A 322 -3.42 -17.23 22.13
C PRO A 322 -3.01 -15.78 21.91
N ALA A 323 -3.57 -15.14 20.89
CA ALA A 323 -3.38 -13.74 20.60
C ALA A 323 -4.16 -12.85 21.60
N ILE A 324 -3.55 -11.75 22.00
CA ILE A 324 -4.13 -10.73 22.88
C ILE A 324 -4.08 -9.40 22.15
N ASN A 325 -5.21 -8.69 22.05
CA ASN A 325 -5.28 -7.36 21.45
C ASN A 325 -4.44 -6.36 22.27
N LEU A 326 -3.72 -5.45 21.60
CA LEU A 326 -2.86 -4.47 22.28
C LEU A 326 -3.64 -3.34 22.99
N GLY A 327 -4.95 -3.27 22.80
CA GLY A 327 -5.84 -2.33 23.48
C GLY A 327 -6.03 -0.99 22.77
N PRO A 328 -6.92 -0.15 23.32
CA PRO A 328 -7.40 1.07 22.65
C PRO A 328 -6.38 2.21 22.61
N GLU A 329 -5.27 2.10 23.33
CA GLU A 329 -4.18 3.08 23.23
C GLU A 329 -3.45 2.96 21.89
N ILE A 330 -3.36 1.73 21.35
CA ILE A 330 -2.70 1.40 20.09
C ILE A 330 -3.71 1.28 18.97
N ASN A 331 -4.77 0.52 19.18
CA ASN A 331 -5.77 0.19 18.15
C ASN A 331 -6.89 1.22 18.13
N THR A 332 -7.33 1.59 16.95
CA THR A 332 -8.38 2.57 16.70
C THR A 332 -9.58 1.93 15.99
N GLN A 333 -10.55 2.72 15.59
CA GLN A 333 -11.65 2.22 14.73
C GLN A 333 -11.26 2.01 13.28
N PHE A 334 -10.01 2.30 12.89
CA PHE A 334 -9.48 2.16 11.54
C PHE A 334 -8.48 1.01 11.48
N ASN A 335 -7.48 1.10 10.61
CA ASN A 335 -6.48 0.05 10.45
C ASN A 335 -5.16 0.41 11.11
N GLU A 336 -4.63 -0.53 11.87
CA GLU A 336 -3.25 -0.55 12.36
C GLU A 336 -2.53 -1.76 11.79
N ASP A 337 -1.36 -1.54 11.18
CA ASP A 337 -0.60 -2.60 10.51
C ASP A 337 0.91 -2.43 10.70
N ARG A 338 1.70 -3.38 10.20
CA ARG A 338 3.17 -3.39 10.17
C ARG A 338 3.83 -3.05 11.49
N PRO A 339 3.57 -3.84 12.54
CA PRO A 339 4.15 -3.60 13.85
C PRO A 339 5.62 -4.03 13.89
N PHE A 340 6.45 -3.24 14.60
CA PHE A 340 7.85 -3.56 14.89
C PHE A 340 8.15 -3.30 16.36
N LEU A 341 8.69 -4.31 17.06
CA LEU A 341 9.12 -4.19 18.45
C LEU A 341 10.64 -4.04 18.54
N VAL A 342 11.09 -2.93 19.04
CA VAL A 342 12.51 -2.65 19.27
C VAL A 342 12.78 -2.38 20.75
N ASN A 343 14.03 -2.09 21.11
CA ASN A 343 14.43 -1.76 22.48
C ASN A 343 13.94 -2.83 23.49
N LYS A 344 14.14 -4.12 23.17
CA LYS A 344 13.71 -5.27 23.99
C LYS A 344 12.21 -5.31 24.24
N GLY A 345 11.41 -4.97 23.25
CA GLY A 345 9.94 -4.98 23.31
C GLY A 345 9.33 -3.82 24.11
N LYS A 346 10.09 -2.75 24.35
CA LYS A 346 9.65 -1.55 25.06
C LYS A 346 9.18 -0.43 24.14
N THR A 347 9.52 -0.48 22.87
CA THR A 347 9.15 0.50 21.86
C THR A 347 8.45 -0.22 20.71
N LEU A 348 7.25 0.22 20.36
CA LEU A 348 6.45 -0.25 19.25
C LEU A 348 6.43 0.83 18.17
N PHE A 349 6.82 0.46 16.95
CA PHE A 349 6.54 1.23 15.75
C PHE A 349 5.47 0.52 14.96
N PHE A 350 4.60 1.26 14.30
CA PHE A 350 3.53 0.69 13.48
C PHE A 350 2.96 1.73 12.52
N SER A 351 2.23 1.28 11.51
CA SER A 351 1.48 2.15 10.60
C SER A 351 0.02 2.19 11.04
N SER A 352 -0.62 3.35 10.99
CA SER A 352 -2.03 3.52 11.34
C SER A 352 -2.71 4.55 10.45
N GLN A 353 -3.99 4.31 10.19
CA GLN A 353 -4.90 5.27 9.56
C GLN A 353 -5.70 6.09 10.59
N GLY A 354 -5.66 5.72 11.87
CA GLY A 354 -6.63 6.21 12.86
C GLY A 354 -6.11 7.23 13.85
N HIS A 355 -4.80 7.37 14.03
CA HIS A 355 -4.19 8.37 14.91
C HIS A 355 -4.05 9.73 14.21
N LYS A 356 -3.44 10.72 14.89
CA LYS A 356 -3.20 12.05 14.29
C LYS A 356 -2.25 11.93 13.10
N SER A 357 -2.80 11.92 11.90
CA SER A 357 -2.14 11.63 10.64
C SER A 357 -1.91 12.86 9.77
N ILE A 358 -1.01 12.73 8.79
CA ILE A 358 -0.76 13.69 7.70
C ILE A 358 -1.42 13.17 6.42
N GLY A 359 -1.49 11.84 6.27
CA GLY A 359 -1.91 11.15 5.08
C GLY A 359 -2.94 10.05 5.34
N GLY A 360 -2.87 8.98 4.57
CA GLY A 360 -3.60 7.75 4.81
C GLY A 360 -2.96 6.95 5.94
N TYR A 361 -2.10 5.97 5.61
CA TYR A 361 -1.26 5.33 6.61
C TYR A 361 -0.07 6.22 6.96
N ASP A 362 0.10 6.52 8.23
CA ASP A 362 1.28 7.17 8.80
C ASP A 362 2.00 6.25 9.77
N LEU A 363 3.29 6.52 9.98
CA LEU A 363 4.15 5.81 10.91
C LEU A 363 4.05 6.43 12.30
N PHE A 364 3.85 5.57 13.30
CA PHE A 364 3.72 5.95 14.70
C PHE A 364 4.72 5.21 15.58
N ARG A 365 5.00 5.81 16.72
CA ARG A 365 5.80 5.23 17.79
C ARG A 365 5.05 5.32 19.11
N SER A 366 5.04 4.22 19.87
CA SER A 366 4.58 4.17 21.25
C SER A 366 5.64 3.49 22.12
N ASP A 367 5.87 4.02 23.31
CA ASP A 367 6.80 3.46 24.28
C ASP A 367 6.02 2.84 25.43
N LYS A 368 6.52 1.72 25.96
CA LYS A 368 5.93 1.04 27.09
C LYS A 368 6.27 1.74 28.39
N GLU A 369 5.28 2.18 29.12
CA GLU A 369 5.40 2.87 30.38
C GLU A 369 5.78 1.92 31.53
N SER A 370 6.16 2.47 32.69
CA SER A 370 6.55 1.70 33.88
C SER A 370 5.40 0.83 34.44
N ASN A 371 4.15 1.20 34.19
CA ASN A 371 2.95 0.43 34.55
C ASN A 371 2.67 -0.74 33.58
N GLY A 372 3.47 -0.86 32.51
CA GLY A 372 3.34 -1.90 31.49
C GLY A 372 2.35 -1.58 30.37
N LEU A 373 1.67 -0.43 30.39
CA LEU A 373 0.79 0.05 29.33
C LEU A 373 1.60 0.76 28.23
N TRP A 374 1.01 0.87 27.04
CA TRP A 374 1.56 1.65 25.94
C TRP A 374 1.21 3.14 26.12
N SER A 375 2.15 4.01 25.82
CA SER A 375 1.91 5.46 25.74
C SER A 375 1.01 5.78 24.54
N GLN A 376 0.38 6.96 24.54
CA GLN A 376 -0.26 7.48 23.33
C GLN A 376 0.72 7.51 22.17
N PRO A 377 0.37 6.95 21.00
CA PRO A 377 1.26 6.94 19.85
C PRO A 377 1.58 8.35 19.33
N GLY A 378 2.87 8.61 19.11
CA GLY A 378 3.36 9.81 18.47
C GLY A 378 3.60 9.59 16.98
N ASN A 379 3.07 10.49 16.14
CA ASN A 379 3.37 10.53 14.70
C ASN A 379 4.87 10.83 14.50
N LEU A 380 5.55 10.11 13.60
CA LEU A 380 6.98 10.33 13.34
C LEU A 380 7.29 11.67 12.67
N GLY A 381 6.27 12.38 12.20
CA GLY A 381 6.34 13.73 11.68
C GLY A 381 6.80 13.83 10.23
N TYR A 382 6.61 15.02 9.66
CA TYR A 382 7.04 15.35 8.30
C TYR A 382 8.56 15.63 8.27
N PRO A 383 9.31 15.20 7.28
CA PRO A 383 8.89 14.52 6.04
C PRO A 383 9.03 12.99 6.07
N ILE A 384 9.15 12.35 7.24
CA ILE A 384 9.14 10.89 7.34
C ILE A 384 7.75 10.37 6.99
N ASN A 385 6.72 10.92 7.63
CA ASN A 385 5.36 10.82 7.17
C ASN A 385 5.06 11.93 6.16
N THR A 386 4.30 11.60 5.14
CA THR A 386 3.92 12.47 4.04
C THR A 386 2.41 12.44 3.85
N PRO A 387 1.82 13.34 3.03
CA PRO A 387 0.40 13.25 2.69
C PRO A 387 -0.02 12.00 1.91
N ASP A 388 0.92 11.16 1.50
CA ASP A 388 0.71 9.84 0.89
C ASP A 388 0.76 8.74 1.96
N ASP A 389 0.51 7.48 1.60
CA ASP A 389 0.64 6.34 2.50
C ASP A 389 2.12 6.06 2.84
N ASN A 390 2.41 5.91 4.12
CA ASN A 390 3.73 5.62 4.66
C ASN A 390 3.70 4.29 5.41
N ILE A 391 4.05 3.21 4.72
CA ILE A 391 3.94 1.85 5.23
C ILE A 391 5.26 1.07 5.28
N PHE A 392 6.20 1.32 4.38
CA PHE A 392 7.43 0.53 4.28
C PHE A 392 8.57 1.14 5.09
N PHE A 393 8.46 1.08 6.41
CA PHE A 393 9.48 1.55 7.33
C PHE A 393 9.88 0.46 8.31
N MET A 394 11.16 0.14 8.39
CA MET A 394 11.73 -0.81 9.34
C MET A 394 12.63 -0.07 10.33
N PRO A 395 12.25 0.07 11.61
CA PRO A 395 13.15 0.62 12.63
C PRO A 395 14.28 -0.36 12.91
N ALA A 396 15.49 0.17 13.08
CA ALA A 396 16.60 -0.60 13.64
C ALA A 396 16.42 -0.80 15.16
N ASN A 397 17.11 -1.78 15.71
CA ASN A 397 16.96 -2.15 17.13
C ASN A 397 17.37 -1.05 18.11
N ASP A 398 18.10 -0.02 17.67
CA ASP A 398 18.45 1.17 18.45
C ASP A 398 17.28 2.16 18.65
N GLY A 399 16.21 2.02 17.87
CA GLY A 399 15.05 2.90 17.89
C GLY A 399 15.27 4.32 17.38
N ASN A 400 16.50 4.65 16.92
CA ASN A 400 16.87 5.96 16.38
C ASN A 400 17.24 5.90 14.89
N THR A 401 17.44 4.71 14.37
CA THR A 401 17.74 4.45 12.97
C THR A 401 16.58 3.69 12.34
N GLY A 402 16.34 3.90 11.05
CA GLY A 402 15.36 3.13 10.29
C GLY A 402 15.76 2.96 8.84
N TYR A 403 15.02 2.11 8.16
CA TYR A 403 15.15 1.85 6.74
C TYR A 403 13.78 2.01 6.10
N TYR A 404 13.71 2.64 4.95
CA TYR A 404 12.47 2.83 4.20
C TYR A 404 12.75 2.88 2.71
N SER A 405 11.74 2.74 1.91
CA SER A 405 11.84 2.90 0.47
C SER A 405 11.13 4.17 0.02
N VAL A 406 11.74 4.87 -0.93
CA VAL A 406 11.20 6.11 -1.47
C VAL A 406 11.65 6.32 -2.91
N PHE A 407 10.74 6.84 -3.72
CA PHE A 407 11.03 7.33 -5.07
C PHE A 407 11.59 8.75 -5.02
N LYS A 408 12.77 8.96 -5.65
CA LYS A 408 13.36 10.29 -5.83
C LYS A 408 13.74 10.49 -7.30
N GLU A 409 13.09 11.44 -7.96
CA GLU A 409 13.20 11.66 -9.40
C GLU A 409 14.64 11.95 -9.88
N SER A 410 15.44 12.64 -9.09
CA SER A 410 16.79 13.10 -9.47
C SER A 410 17.91 12.35 -8.77
N GLU A 411 17.61 11.41 -7.89
CA GLU A 411 18.59 10.69 -7.07
C GLU A 411 18.23 9.20 -7.02
N GLY A 412 19.25 8.34 -6.91
CA GLY A 412 19.05 6.91 -6.76
C GLY A 412 19.52 6.08 -7.94
N PHE A 413 19.18 4.79 -7.93
CA PHE A 413 19.59 3.80 -8.95
C PHE A 413 18.49 3.50 -9.95
N GLY A 414 17.24 3.76 -9.60
CA GLY A 414 16.14 3.41 -10.46
C GLY A 414 14.85 4.13 -10.11
N LYS A 415 13.83 3.35 -9.77
CA LYS A 415 12.50 3.87 -9.43
C LYS A 415 12.40 4.15 -7.94
N GLU A 416 12.18 3.15 -7.14
CA GLU A 416 12.10 3.24 -5.69
C GLU A 416 13.35 2.60 -5.10
N ASP A 417 14.04 3.34 -4.23
CA ASP A 417 15.29 2.91 -3.61
C ASP A 417 15.13 2.84 -2.09
N ILE A 418 15.97 2.01 -1.49
CA ILE A 418 16.06 1.86 -0.05
C ILE A 418 17.07 2.87 0.51
N TYR A 419 16.60 3.61 1.52
CA TYR A 419 17.39 4.57 2.27
C TYR A 419 17.46 4.18 3.74
N LYS A 420 18.59 4.49 4.35
CA LYS A 420 18.77 4.48 5.80
C LYS A 420 18.53 5.88 6.33
N ILE A 421 17.74 6.02 7.39
CA ILE A 421 17.52 7.28 8.08
C ILE A 421 18.03 7.21 9.52
N THR A 422 18.40 8.36 10.08
CA THR A 422 18.78 8.51 11.49
C THR A 422 18.10 9.78 12.02
N PHE A 423 17.27 9.62 13.04
CA PHE A 423 16.61 10.72 13.76
C PHE A 423 17.64 11.53 14.55
N LYS A 424 17.44 12.87 14.63
CA LYS A 424 18.29 13.81 15.38
C LYS A 424 17.64 14.28 16.65
#